data_5fc5d18cd69a561798a0703f3403ad6a
#
_entry.id   5fc5d18cd69a561798a0703f3403ad6a
#
_cell.length_a   1.000
_cell.length_b   1.000
_cell.length_c   1.000
_cell.angle_alpha   90.00
_cell.angle_beta   90.00
_cell.angle_gamma   90.00
#
_symmetry.space_group_name_H-M   'P 1'
#
loop_
_entity.id
_entity.type
_entity.pdbx_description
1 polymer ?
#
loop_
_entity_poly.entity_id
_entity_poly.type
_entity_poly.pdbx_seq_one_letter_code
_entity_poly.pdbx_strand_id
1 'polypeptide(L)'
;MPKPGELLGSQPENSDMTTTQHATPAVISTQVPEHRRMSCVFRSFGRYAVYVEQYAQDVMRESCTAYSGGYWDYFELSNNGFYMAPTGVDRYSVSRSNYFEGELSAQAVGLMVSLAGIMTAWGKYEVDFLALRYESLLDYARSHAEWSLIRQALD
;
A
#
# COMPACT_ATOMS: atom_id res chain seq x y z
N MET A 1 -9.82 -58.79 -49.40
CA MET A 1 -8.81 -58.44 -48.41
C MET A 1 -9.22 -57.15 -47.73
N PRO A 2 -9.71 -57.25 -46.51
CA PRO A 2 -9.95 -56.05 -45.78
C PRO A 2 -8.65 -55.33 -45.48
N LYS A 3 -8.60 -54.11 -45.83
CA LYS A 3 -7.53 -53.28 -45.38
C LYS A 3 -7.61 -53.14 -43.86
N PRO A 4 -6.52 -53.28 -43.18
CA PRO A 4 -6.48 -52.92 -41.77
C PRO A 4 -6.98 -51.50 -41.63
N GLY A 5 -7.92 -51.32 -40.78
CA GLY A 5 -8.52 -50.03 -40.50
C GLY A 5 -7.42 -49.00 -40.26
N GLU A 6 -7.54 -47.95 -41.00
CA GLU A 6 -6.73 -46.80 -40.68
C GLU A 6 -6.96 -46.44 -39.24
N LEU A 7 -5.92 -46.55 -38.48
CA LEU A 7 -5.89 -45.91 -37.19
C LEU A 7 -5.98 -44.41 -37.45
N LEU A 8 -7.16 -43.90 -37.26
CA LEU A 8 -7.31 -42.45 -37.11
C LEU A 8 -6.38 -42.02 -36.00
N GLY A 9 -5.31 -41.36 -36.43
CA GLY A 9 -4.43 -40.80 -35.48
C GLY A 9 -5.23 -39.99 -34.46
N SER A 10 -5.05 -40.34 -33.19
CA SER A 10 -5.55 -39.55 -32.15
C SER A 10 -5.16 -38.09 -32.38
N GLN A 11 -6.15 -37.28 -32.58
CA GLN A 11 -5.90 -35.85 -32.61
C GLN A 11 -5.26 -35.50 -31.29
N PRO A 12 -4.15 -34.74 -31.31
CA PRO A 12 -3.68 -34.18 -30.08
C PRO A 12 -4.82 -33.32 -29.54
N GLU A 13 -5.35 -33.71 -28.43
CA GLU A 13 -6.21 -32.80 -27.70
C GLU A 13 -5.37 -31.59 -27.40
N ASN A 14 -5.60 -30.52 -28.13
CA ASN A 14 -5.23 -29.22 -27.67
C ASN A 14 -6.04 -28.96 -26.41
N SER A 15 -5.56 -29.47 -25.33
CA SER A 15 -5.93 -28.92 -24.05
C SER A 15 -5.30 -27.54 -24.02
N ASP A 16 -5.99 -26.57 -24.61
CA ASP A 16 -5.83 -25.21 -24.22
C ASP A 16 -6.15 -25.14 -22.74
N MET A 17 -5.18 -25.51 -21.96
CA MET A 17 -5.11 -25.06 -20.60
C MET A 17 -4.90 -23.56 -20.70
N THR A 18 -5.96 -22.85 -20.99
CA THR A 18 -6.07 -21.46 -20.67
C THR A 18 -6.05 -21.45 -19.16
N THR A 19 -4.87 -21.42 -18.62
CA THR A 19 -4.70 -20.99 -17.25
C THR A 19 -5.23 -19.58 -17.28
N THR A 20 -6.48 -19.45 -16.94
CA THR A 20 -7.05 -18.13 -16.63
C THR A 20 -6.30 -17.72 -15.39
N GLN A 21 -5.17 -17.08 -15.59
CA GLN A 21 -4.57 -16.32 -14.53
C GLN A 21 -5.63 -15.29 -14.18
N HIS A 22 -6.34 -15.57 -13.10
CA HIS A 22 -7.12 -14.54 -12.46
C HIS A 22 -6.11 -13.49 -12.03
N ALA A 23 -5.86 -12.53 -12.91
CA ALA A 23 -5.11 -11.35 -12.54
C ALA A 23 -5.80 -10.79 -11.31
N THR A 24 -5.08 -10.77 -10.18
CA THR A 24 -5.55 -10.11 -8.97
C THR A 24 -5.94 -8.69 -9.36
N PRO A 25 -7.20 -8.26 -9.13
CA PRO A 25 -7.61 -6.93 -9.54
C PRO A 25 -6.70 -5.90 -8.89
N ALA A 26 -6.30 -4.90 -9.66
CA ALA A 26 -5.50 -3.80 -9.16
C ALA A 26 -6.20 -3.13 -7.98
N VAL A 27 -5.45 -2.82 -6.94
CA VAL A 27 -5.97 -2.09 -5.78
C VAL A 27 -6.28 -0.65 -6.21
N ILE A 28 -7.50 -0.21 -5.97
CA ILE A 28 -7.96 1.13 -6.31
C ILE A 28 -7.88 2.01 -5.07
N SER A 29 -7.25 3.18 -5.22
CA SER A 29 -7.19 4.22 -4.20
C SER A 29 -8.28 5.26 -4.46
N THR A 30 -9.04 5.59 -3.42
CA THR A 30 -10.09 6.60 -3.48
C THR A 30 -9.88 7.62 -2.37
N GLN A 31 -9.81 8.90 -2.73
CA GLN A 31 -9.71 9.96 -1.75
C GLN A 31 -10.98 10.06 -0.91
N VAL A 32 -10.82 10.12 0.40
CA VAL A 32 -11.93 10.21 1.34
C VAL A 32 -12.37 11.67 1.49
N PRO A 33 -13.65 12.00 1.29
CA PRO A 33 -14.15 13.35 1.53
C PRO A 33 -13.93 13.77 2.99
N GLU A 34 -13.70 15.05 3.20
CA GLU A 34 -13.37 15.60 4.52
C GLU A 34 -14.35 15.17 5.61
N HIS A 35 -15.66 15.23 5.34
CA HIS A 35 -16.69 14.87 6.32
C HIS A 35 -16.70 13.37 6.71
N ARG A 36 -15.99 12.51 5.96
CA ARG A 36 -15.91 11.07 6.22
C ARG A 36 -14.56 10.63 6.78
N ARG A 37 -13.61 11.54 6.94
CA ARG A 37 -12.23 11.19 7.34
C ARG A 37 -12.17 10.45 8.68
N MET A 38 -12.83 10.99 9.70
CA MET A 38 -12.80 10.37 11.02
C MET A 38 -13.44 8.97 11.00
N SER A 39 -14.59 8.82 10.38
CA SER A 39 -15.24 7.50 10.30
C SER A 39 -14.41 6.49 9.52
N CYS A 40 -13.69 6.95 8.49
CA CYS A 40 -12.80 6.11 7.70
C CYS A 40 -11.63 5.59 8.54
N VAL A 41 -10.96 6.48 9.27
CA VAL A 41 -9.81 6.11 10.11
C VAL A 41 -10.24 5.16 11.23
N PHE A 42 -11.36 5.44 11.89
CA PHE A 42 -11.89 4.56 12.93
C PHE A 42 -12.30 3.18 12.39
N ARG A 43 -12.88 3.13 11.20
CA ARG A 43 -13.21 1.87 10.55
C ARG A 43 -11.94 1.06 10.22
N SER A 44 -10.89 1.74 9.81
CA SER A 44 -9.62 1.10 9.44
C SER A 44 -8.83 0.60 10.64
N PHE A 45 -8.80 1.34 11.75
CA PHE A 45 -7.87 1.09 12.85
C PHE A 45 -8.56 0.99 14.22
N GLY A 46 -9.88 1.19 14.29
CA GLY A 46 -10.61 1.10 15.53
C GLY A 46 -10.04 2.06 16.59
N ARG A 47 -9.91 1.58 17.81
CA ARG A 47 -9.36 2.39 18.91
C ARG A 47 -7.90 2.79 18.74
N TYR A 48 -7.19 2.20 17.78
CA TYR A 48 -5.79 2.55 17.50
C TYR A 48 -5.65 3.67 16.47
N ALA A 49 -6.74 4.18 15.94
CA ALA A 49 -6.74 5.20 14.88
C ALA A 49 -5.90 6.43 15.23
N VAL A 50 -6.07 6.97 16.43
CA VAL A 50 -5.34 8.14 16.91
C VAL A 50 -3.83 7.86 16.95
N TYR A 51 -3.46 6.69 17.40
CA TYR A 51 -2.03 6.31 17.51
C TYR A 51 -1.40 6.13 16.13
N VAL A 52 -2.09 5.47 15.20
CA VAL A 52 -1.59 5.31 13.83
C VAL A 52 -1.35 6.67 13.17
N GLU A 53 -2.32 7.59 13.27
CA GLU A 53 -2.17 8.94 12.75
C GLU A 53 -1.01 9.69 13.40
N GLN A 54 -0.91 9.60 14.72
CA GLN A 54 0.14 10.25 15.49
C GLN A 54 1.52 9.74 15.07
N TYR A 55 1.69 8.43 14.99
CA TYR A 55 2.97 7.83 14.58
C TYR A 55 3.34 8.20 13.15
N ALA A 56 2.38 8.22 12.24
CA ALA A 56 2.64 8.63 10.85
C ALA A 56 3.12 10.09 10.79
N GLN A 57 2.48 10.97 11.53
CA GLN A 57 2.88 12.38 11.61
C GLN A 57 4.23 12.56 12.29
N ASP A 58 4.53 11.77 13.31
CA ASP A 58 5.84 11.80 13.97
C ASP A 58 6.96 11.39 12.99
N VAL A 59 6.74 10.32 12.23
CA VAL A 59 7.69 9.91 11.19
C VAL A 59 7.88 11.02 10.15
N MET A 60 6.82 11.70 9.78
CA MET A 60 6.90 12.83 8.85
C MET A 60 7.78 13.95 9.39
N ARG A 61 7.59 14.35 10.65
CA ARG A 61 8.39 15.39 11.28
C ARG A 61 9.86 15.01 11.40
N GLU A 62 10.12 13.77 11.75
CA GLU A 62 11.50 13.26 11.88
C GLU A 62 12.21 13.16 10.53
N SER A 63 11.47 12.83 9.48
CA SER A 63 12.04 12.54 8.16
C SER A 63 12.15 13.74 7.24
N CYS A 64 11.32 14.75 7.43
CA CYS A 64 11.20 15.90 6.52
C CYS A 64 11.34 17.20 7.33
N THR A 65 12.53 17.78 7.36
CA THR A 65 12.81 19.01 8.12
C THR A 65 12.02 20.22 7.63
N ALA A 66 11.64 20.22 6.35
CA ALA A 66 10.83 21.29 5.76
C ALA A 66 9.34 21.18 6.12
N TYR A 67 8.90 20.07 6.70
CA TYR A 67 7.52 19.89 7.10
C TYR A 67 7.23 20.67 8.40
N SER A 68 6.25 21.55 8.34
CA SER A 68 5.86 22.40 9.46
C SER A 68 4.41 22.21 9.92
N GLY A 69 3.78 21.12 9.51
CA GLY A 69 2.36 20.87 9.73
C GLY A 69 1.53 21.17 8.48
N GLY A 70 0.23 21.06 8.59
CA GLY A 70 -0.68 21.30 7.48
C GLY A 70 -1.75 20.22 7.38
N TYR A 71 -2.50 20.30 6.29
CA TYR A 71 -3.58 19.36 6.03
C TYR A 71 -3.04 18.08 5.39
N TRP A 72 -3.77 16.97 5.64
CA TRP A 72 -3.51 15.68 5.07
C TRP A 72 -4.73 15.21 4.29
N ASP A 73 -4.49 14.57 3.15
CA ASP A 73 -5.53 13.84 2.45
C ASP A 73 -5.54 12.39 2.93
N TYR A 74 -6.73 11.81 3.00
CA TYR A 74 -6.94 10.42 3.39
C TYR A 74 -7.43 9.61 2.21
N PHE A 75 -6.97 8.36 2.12
CA PHE A 75 -7.28 7.47 1.01
C PHE A 75 -7.71 6.11 1.52
N GLU A 76 -8.82 5.62 1.01
CA GLU A 76 -9.27 4.25 1.19
C GLU A 76 -8.80 3.41 0.01
N LEU A 77 -8.37 2.19 0.29
CA LEU A 77 -7.96 1.24 -0.72
C LEU A 77 -9.03 0.15 -0.86
N SER A 78 -9.22 -0.34 -2.09
CA SER A 78 -10.22 -1.38 -2.39
C SER A 78 -9.94 -2.72 -1.71
N ASN A 79 -8.74 -2.92 -1.17
CA ASN A 79 -8.34 -4.10 -0.40
C ASN A 79 -8.43 -3.90 1.12
N ASN A 80 -9.21 -2.92 1.59
CA ASN A 80 -9.33 -2.52 2.98
C ASN A 80 -8.10 -1.84 3.58
N GLY A 81 -7.14 -1.44 2.75
CA GLY A 81 -6.03 -0.62 3.17
C GLY A 81 -6.42 0.84 3.33
N PHE A 82 -5.54 1.58 3.93
CA PHE A 82 -5.70 3.01 4.18
C PHE A 82 -4.33 3.67 4.19
N TYR A 83 -4.26 4.89 3.67
CA TYR A 83 -3.10 5.75 3.89
C TYR A 83 -3.49 7.22 3.92
N MET A 84 -2.61 8.04 4.45
CA MET A 84 -2.74 9.48 4.47
C MET A 84 -1.50 10.10 3.83
N ALA A 85 -1.67 11.24 3.18
CA ALA A 85 -0.59 11.95 2.52
C ALA A 85 -0.65 13.44 2.83
N PRO A 86 0.52 14.08 3.07
CA PRO A 86 0.55 15.51 3.32
C PRO A 86 0.19 16.30 2.06
N THR A 87 -0.40 17.47 2.26
CA THR A 87 -0.73 18.40 1.19
C THR A 87 0.17 19.64 1.29
N GLY A 88 0.17 20.46 0.28
CA GLY A 88 0.85 21.77 0.31
C GLY A 88 2.09 21.86 -0.57
N VAL A 89 2.89 20.80 -0.68
CA VAL A 89 4.00 20.71 -1.62
C VAL A 89 3.96 19.39 -2.37
N ASP A 90 4.49 19.37 -3.58
CA ASP A 90 4.43 18.19 -4.45
C ASP A 90 5.50 17.16 -4.10
N ARG A 91 6.65 17.61 -3.60
CA ARG A 91 7.80 16.75 -3.31
C ARG A 91 8.46 17.16 -2.01
N TYR A 92 9.00 16.17 -1.31
CA TYR A 92 9.68 16.35 -0.03
C TYR A 92 11.07 15.73 -0.07
N SER A 93 12.04 16.44 0.50
CA SER A 93 13.34 15.85 0.81
C SER A 93 13.21 15.03 2.08
N VAL A 94 13.57 13.76 1.99
CA VAL A 94 13.42 12.78 3.06
C VAL A 94 14.79 12.31 3.53
N SER A 95 15.00 12.33 4.83
CA SER A 95 16.18 11.78 5.50
C SER A 95 15.73 10.85 6.62
N ARG A 96 16.24 9.62 6.63
CA ARG A 96 15.88 8.60 7.60
C ARG A 96 17.07 8.16 8.43
N SER A 97 16.80 7.62 9.61
CA SER A 97 17.83 7.12 10.53
C SER A 97 18.63 5.92 9.98
N ASN A 98 18.11 5.25 8.96
CA ASN A 98 18.81 4.17 8.24
C ASN A 98 19.77 4.70 7.14
N TYR A 99 20.10 5.97 7.18
CA TYR A 99 20.94 6.69 6.21
C TYR A 99 20.31 6.89 4.83
N PHE A 100 19.03 6.60 4.66
CA PHE A 100 18.33 6.96 3.43
C PHE A 100 18.25 8.48 3.31
N GLU A 101 18.63 8.99 2.14
CA GLU A 101 18.40 10.35 1.72
C GLU A 101 17.87 10.35 0.29
N GLY A 102 16.78 11.05 0.05
CA GLY A 102 16.17 11.11 -1.26
C GLY A 102 14.99 12.05 -1.30
N GLU A 103 14.45 12.23 -2.49
CA GLU A 103 13.28 13.05 -2.72
C GLU A 103 12.10 12.15 -3.12
N LEU A 104 10.98 12.32 -2.45
CA LEU A 104 9.75 11.58 -2.69
C LEU A 104 8.60 12.55 -3.01
N SER A 105 7.68 12.12 -3.86
CA SER A 105 6.41 12.83 -4.04
C SER A 105 5.61 12.83 -2.75
N ALA A 106 4.68 13.78 -2.62
CA ALA A 106 3.78 13.86 -1.46
C ALA A 106 3.03 12.54 -1.23
N GLN A 107 2.58 11.89 -2.29
CA GLN A 107 1.91 10.59 -2.19
C GLN A 107 2.86 9.49 -1.71
N ALA A 108 4.07 9.45 -2.25
CA ALA A 108 5.06 8.45 -1.84
C ALA A 108 5.48 8.63 -0.37
N VAL A 109 5.66 9.89 0.07
CA VAL A 109 5.90 10.19 1.48
C VAL A 109 4.73 9.72 2.33
N GLY A 110 3.51 9.96 1.89
CA GLY A 110 2.30 9.49 2.58
C GLY A 110 2.27 7.98 2.76
N LEU A 111 2.62 7.24 1.73
CA LEU A 111 2.73 5.78 1.80
C LEU A 111 3.82 5.35 2.80
N MET A 112 4.97 5.98 2.75
CA MET A 112 6.08 5.70 3.67
C MET A 112 5.68 5.93 5.13
N VAL A 113 5.16 7.10 5.45
CA VAL A 113 4.83 7.44 6.85
C VAL A 113 3.63 6.64 7.36
N SER A 114 2.68 6.32 6.50
CA SER A 114 1.53 5.50 6.86
C SER A 114 1.95 4.06 7.15
N LEU A 115 2.80 3.48 6.33
CA LEU A 115 3.38 2.15 6.58
C LEU A 115 4.17 2.13 7.89
N ALA A 116 5.02 3.12 8.10
CA ALA A 116 5.81 3.23 9.33
C ALA A 116 4.92 3.43 10.57
N GLY A 117 3.86 4.23 10.46
CA GLY A 117 2.90 4.45 11.55
C GLY A 117 2.15 3.20 11.95
N ILE A 118 1.65 2.44 10.97
CA ILE A 118 0.97 1.16 11.22
C ILE A 118 1.94 0.16 11.84
N MET A 119 3.16 0.07 11.31
CA MET A 119 4.19 -0.82 11.85
C MET A 119 4.52 -0.51 13.30
N THR A 120 4.65 0.76 13.63
CA THR A 120 4.92 1.21 15.02
C THR A 120 3.78 0.82 15.94
N ALA A 121 2.53 1.05 15.53
CA ALA A 121 1.35 0.67 16.29
C ALA A 121 1.28 -0.85 16.49
N TRP A 122 1.52 -1.61 15.44
CA TRP A 122 1.54 -3.07 15.51
C TRP A 122 2.63 -3.58 16.45
N GLY A 123 3.83 -3.05 16.36
CA GLY A 123 4.93 -3.43 17.26
C GLY A 123 4.62 -3.15 18.72
N LYS A 124 3.86 -2.09 19.02
CA LYS A 124 3.51 -1.71 20.39
C LYS A 124 2.32 -2.48 20.95
N TYR A 125 1.29 -2.68 20.15
CA TYR A 125 0.01 -3.22 20.62
C TYR A 125 -0.20 -4.69 20.27
N GLU A 126 0.55 -5.24 19.33
CA GLU A 126 0.56 -6.65 18.92
C GLU A 126 -0.83 -7.18 18.54
N VAL A 127 -1.62 -6.38 17.84
CA VAL A 127 -2.98 -6.72 17.42
C VAL A 127 -2.98 -7.17 15.96
N ASP A 128 -3.51 -8.34 15.69
CA ASP A 128 -3.44 -9.00 14.36
C ASP A 128 -3.99 -8.15 13.23
N PHE A 129 -5.10 -7.43 13.45
CA PHE A 129 -5.68 -6.65 12.37
C PHE A 129 -4.77 -5.49 11.91
N LEU A 130 -3.88 -4.98 12.77
CA LEU A 130 -2.90 -3.97 12.36
C LEU A 130 -1.90 -4.56 11.36
N ALA A 131 -1.49 -5.81 11.55
CA ALA A 131 -0.66 -6.50 10.57
C ALA A 131 -1.37 -6.66 9.23
N LEU A 132 -2.67 -6.99 9.26
CA LEU A 132 -3.48 -7.10 8.03
C LEU A 132 -3.61 -5.75 7.31
N ARG A 133 -3.77 -4.66 8.05
CA ARG A 133 -3.81 -3.30 7.47
C ARG A 133 -2.46 -2.93 6.86
N TYR A 134 -1.37 -3.29 7.52
CA TYR A 134 -0.04 -3.09 6.98
C TYR A 134 0.15 -3.83 5.66
N GLU A 135 -0.21 -5.10 5.61
CA GLU A 135 -0.10 -5.92 4.39
C GLU A 135 -0.94 -5.36 3.25
N SER A 136 -2.17 -4.92 3.52
CA SER A 136 -3.04 -4.31 2.52
C SER A 136 -2.43 -3.04 1.93
N LEU A 137 -1.87 -2.18 2.77
CA LEU A 137 -1.19 -0.96 2.32
C LEU A 137 0.09 -1.29 1.55
N LEU A 138 0.84 -2.28 2.00
CA LEU A 138 2.08 -2.71 1.36
C LEU A 138 1.81 -3.21 -0.07
N ASP A 139 0.74 -3.97 -0.28
CA ASP A 139 0.36 -4.44 -1.62
C ASP A 139 0.12 -3.27 -2.58
N TYR A 140 -0.55 -2.24 -2.12
CA TYR A 140 -0.77 -1.03 -2.93
C TYR A 140 0.55 -0.28 -3.17
N ALA A 141 1.34 -0.08 -2.12
CA ALA A 141 2.58 0.67 -2.20
C ALA A 141 3.58 0.04 -3.18
N ARG A 142 3.61 -1.29 -3.27
CA ARG A 142 4.47 -2.02 -4.21
C ARG A 142 4.18 -1.71 -5.68
N SER A 143 2.98 -1.28 -6.00
CA SER A 143 2.59 -0.89 -7.36
C SER A 143 2.91 0.57 -7.68
N HIS A 144 3.34 1.35 -6.70
CA HIS A 144 3.65 2.77 -6.89
C HIS A 144 4.95 2.95 -7.67
N ALA A 145 5.00 3.96 -8.54
CA ALA A 145 6.17 4.24 -9.37
C ALA A 145 7.44 4.49 -8.55
N GLU A 146 7.31 5.03 -7.34
CA GLU A 146 8.42 5.34 -6.44
C GLU A 146 8.66 4.24 -5.38
N TRP A 147 8.11 3.05 -5.59
CA TRP A 147 8.23 1.97 -4.58
C TRP A 147 9.67 1.67 -4.18
N SER A 148 10.60 1.69 -5.11
CA SER A 148 12.01 1.44 -4.79
C SER A 148 12.55 2.41 -3.73
N LEU A 149 12.22 3.69 -3.84
CA LEU A 149 12.63 4.71 -2.88
C LEU A 149 11.86 4.59 -1.56
N ILE A 150 10.55 4.33 -1.63
CA ILE A 150 9.73 4.10 -0.43
C ILE A 150 10.31 2.94 0.38
N ARG A 151 10.62 1.85 -0.28
CA ARG A 151 11.21 0.66 0.36
C ARG A 151 12.54 0.98 1.02
N GLN A 152 13.43 1.67 0.32
CA GLN A 152 14.73 2.07 0.88
C GLN A 152 14.58 2.96 2.11
N ALA A 153 13.60 3.85 2.11
CA ALA A 153 13.33 4.72 3.25
C ALA A 153 12.78 3.95 4.46
N LEU A 154 12.13 2.81 4.24
CA LEU A 154 11.57 1.97 5.31
C LEU A 154 12.55 0.93 5.86
N ASP A 155 13.48 0.47 5.05
CA ASP A 155 14.48 -0.52 5.44
C ASP A 155 15.54 0.12 6.37
#